data_c76b01a1cf6cc738a42bad3dbb9082f1
#
_entry.id   c76b01a1cf6cc738a42bad3dbb9082f1
#
_cell.length_a   1.000
_cell.length_b   1.000
_cell.length_c   1.000
_cell.angle_alpha   90.00
_cell.angle_beta   90.00
_cell.angle_gamma   90.00
#
_symmetry.space_group_name_H-M   'P 1'
#
loop_
_entity.id
_entity.type
_entity.pdbx_description
1 polymer ?
#
loop_
_entity_poly.entity_id
_entity_poly.type
_entity_poly.pdbx_seq_one_letter_code
_entity_poly.pdbx_strand_id
1 'polypeptide(L)'
;MELRQLEYFVAVAEERNFTRAAERVHISQSGVSAQIRQLERELGAELFDRSARTATLTAAGRAALDHARAALAAAGALGQAVGEVTGLIRGRLVVGMVIGCTVTPLFDALSAFHRAHPGVEVSLLEDNSDRLVESVRLGTVDVALVGTAAAPEGLEALTIISERLVVVVPEGHPLASRRRVALRDLAAHPIVCMPPGTGLRTVFDGACAAQDLRPGIALQASAADAIADLAARGLGVAVLSESMAAAHRDRLVVRTIDDLATPALLALVWRGGPSPAVRELLARCEEKFGVRGRLPSHDRGTASRASDGLR
;
A
#
# COMPACT_ATOMS: atom_id res chain seq x y z
N MET A 1 27.96 -6.66 12.76
CA MET A 1 26.85 -6.58 11.77
C MET A 1 26.98 -5.29 10.98
N GLU A 2 27.13 -5.41 9.67
CA GLU A 2 27.38 -4.31 8.73
C GLU A 2 26.14 -4.12 7.83
N LEU A 3 25.86 -2.88 7.40
CA LEU A 3 24.72 -2.65 6.48
C LEU A 3 24.81 -3.45 5.18
N ARG A 4 26.02 -3.63 4.64
CA ARG A 4 26.25 -4.48 3.46
C ARG A 4 25.84 -5.93 3.67
N GLN A 5 26.01 -6.47 4.86
CA GLN A 5 25.56 -7.83 5.17
C GLN A 5 24.04 -7.93 5.14
N LEU A 6 23.33 -6.88 5.62
CA LEU A 6 21.88 -6.80 5.51
C LEU A 6 21.42 -6.65 4.06
N GLU A 7 22.11 -5.86 3.22
CA GLU A 7 21.84 -5.76 1.79
C GLU A 7 21.94 -7.13 1.10
N TYR A 8 23.01 -7.88 1.39
CA TYR A 8 23.20 -9.22 0.82
C TYR A 8 22.15 -10.20 1.32
N PHE A 9 21.78 -10.14 2.59
CA PHE A 9 20.75 -10.97 3.17
C PHE A 9 19.39 -10.72 2.48
N VAL A 10 18.99 -9.47 2.34
CA VAL A 10 17.75 -9.07 1.66
C VAL A 10 17.79 -9.50 0.18
N ALA A 11 18.90 -9.27 -0.53
CA ALA A 11 19.04 -9.67 -1.93
C ALA A 11 18.89 -11.18 -2.12
N VAL A 12 19.51 -12.02 -1.27
CA VAL A 12 19.38 -13.48 -1.34
C VAL A 12 17.95 -13.94 -1.02
N ALA A 13 17.29 -13.30 -0.06
CA ALA A 13 15.91 -13.60 0.31
C ALA A 13 14.93 -13.31 -0.84
N GLU A 14 15.11 -12.20 -1.55
CA GLU A 14 14.27 -11.78 -2.68
C GLU A 14 14.53 -12.63 -3.94
N GLU A 15 15.79 -12.84 -4.30
CA GLU A 15 16.17 -13.62 -5.47
C GLU A 15 15.98 -15.14 -5.26
N ARG A 16 15.89 -15.59 -4.01
CA ARG A 16 15.86 -17.02 -3.63
C ARG A 16 17.00 -17.84 -4.25
N ASN A 17 18.10 -17.14 -4.59
CA ASN A 17 19.24 -17.70 -5.30
C ASN A 17 20.49 -16.86 -5.01
N PHE A 18 21.55 -17.49 -4.48
CA PHE A 18 22.80 -16.83 -4.13
C PHE A 18 23.55 -16.25 -5.34
N THR A 19 23.47 -16.92 -6.51
CA THR A 19 24.16 -16.45 -7.72
C THR A 19 23.47 -15.20 -8.28
N ARG A 20 22.15 -15.21 -8.41
CA ARG A 20 21.39 -14.03 -8.87
C ARG A 20 21.51 -12.86 -7.89
N ALA A 21 21.49 -13.14 -6.60
CA ALA A 21 21.73 -12.10 -5.58
C ALA A 21 23.14 -11.49 -5.73
N ALA A 22 24.16 -12.30 -5.97
CA ALA A 22 25.51 -11.84 -6.18
C ALA A 22 25.66 -10.95 -7.44
N GLU A 23 25.01 -11.32 -8.53
CA GLU A 23 24.91 -10.51 -9.75
C GLU A 23 24.25 -9.14 -9.46
N ARG A 24 23.13 -9.16 -8.72
CA ARG A 24 22.40 -7.95 -8.32
C ARG A 24 23.22 -6.99 -7.47
N VAL A 25 24.03 -7.52 -6.54
CA VAL A 25 24.87 -6.70 -5.63
C VAL A 25 26.30 -6.54 -6.13
N HIS A 26 26.60 -6.96 -7.36
CA HIS A 26 27.87 -6.78 -8.06
C HIS A 26 29.10 -7.35 -7.33
N ILE A 27 28.95 -8.53 -6.69
CA ILE A 27 30.07 -9.27 -6.09
C ILE A 27 30.03 -10.75 -6.48
N SER A 28 31.03 -11.54 -6.05
CA SER A 28 31.03 -12.98 -6.31
C SER A 28 30.02 -13.72 -5.42
N GLN A 29 29.49 -14.83 -5.91
CA GLN A 29 28.59 -15.72 -5.14
C GLN A 29 29.26 -16.20 -3.84
N SER A 30 30.55 -16.53 -3.89
CA SER A 30 31.33 -16.91 -2.70
C SER A 30 31.43 -15.75 -1.69
N GLY A 31 31.54 -14.49 -2.15
CA GLY A 31 31.54 -13.28 -1.34
C GLY A 31 30.22 -13.11 -0.60
N VAL A 32 29.08 -13.17 -1.32
CA VAL A 32 27.74 -13.12 -0.69
C VAL A 32 27.62 -14.23 0.36
N SER A 33 27.96 -15.47 -0.01
CA SER A 33 27.85 -16.63 0.89
C SER A 33 28.72 -16.48 2.15
N ALA A 34 29.93 -15.89 2.04
CA ALA A 34 30.80 -15.63 3.18
C ALA A 34 30.22 -14.54 4.11
N GLN A 35 29.69 -13.47 3.55
CA GLN A 35 29.08 -12.37 4.32
C GLN A 35 27.79 -12.83 5.05
N ILE A 36 26.95 -13.64 4.39
CA ILE A 36 25.78 -14.24 5.03
C ILE A 36 26.20 -15.14 6.21
N ARG A 37 27.21 -16.02 6.02
CA ARG A 37 27.72 -16.84 7.13
C ARG A 37 28.30 -16.01 8.29
N GLN A 38 28.90 -14.87 7.99
CA GLN A 38 29.36 -13.95 9.02
C GLN A 38 28.19 -13.37 9.80
N LEU A 39 27.15 -12.89 9.12
CA LEU A 39 25.92 -12.37 9.72
C LEU A 39 25.22 -13.43 10.58
N GLU A 40 25.08 -14.66 10.08
CA GLU A 40 24.50 -15.80 10.83
C GLU A 40 25.27 -16.10 12.12
N ARG A 41 26.60 -16.07 12.07
CA ARG A 41 27.45 -16.23 13.28
C ARG A 41 27.25 -15.13 14.29
N GLU A 42 27.13 -13.89 13.84
CA GLU A 42 26.91 -12.73 14.73
C GLU A 42 25.54 -12.75 15.38
N LEU A 43 24.52 -13.23 14.63
CA LEU A 43 23.15 -13.37 15.12
C LEU A 43 22.91 -14.67 15.90
N GLY A 44 23.85 -15.63 15.83
CA GLY A 44 23.75 -16.92 16.51
C GLY A 44 22.68 -17.86 15.92
N ALA A 45 22.22 -17.62 14.68
CA ALA A 45 21.20 -18.42 14.02
C ALA A 45 21.41 -18.45 12.51
N GLU A 46 21.10 -19.61 11.88
CA GLU A 46 21.03 -19.71 10.42
C GLU A 46 19.81 -18.96 9.88
N LEU A 47 20.01 -18.13 8.86
CA LEU A 47 18.96 -17.35 8.20
C LEU A 47 18.41 -18.06 6.97
N PHE A 48 19.22 -18.92 6.33
CA PHE A 48 18.83 -19.70 5.15
C PHE A 48 18.94 -21.20 5.41
N ASP A 49 17.95 -21.94 4.93
CA ASP A 49 18.02 -23.40 4.86
C ASP A 49 18.93 -23.80 3.71
N ARG A 50 20.00 -24.49 4.03
CA ARG A 50 21.03 -24.95 3.08
C ARG A 50 20.76 -26.35 2.54
N SER A 51 19.75 -27.04 3.05
CA SER A 51 19.36 -28.38 2.58
C SER A 51 18.59 -28.35 1.27
N ALA A 52 17.97 -27.21 0.95
CA ALA A 52 17.17 -27.01 -0.24
C ALA A 52 18.00 -26.53 -1.45
N ARG A 53 17.55 -26.87 -2.66
CA ARG A 53 18.16 -26.42 -3.93
C ARG A 53 17.99 -24.91 -4.19
N THR A 54 17.04 -24.29 -3.51
CA THR A 54 16.72 -22.85 -3.54
C THR A 54 17.01 -22.25 -2.17
N ALA A 55 17.47 -21.00 -2.14
CA ALA A 55 17.70 -20.27 -0.90
C ALA A 55 16.35 -19.96 -0.21
N THR A 56 15.95 -20.81 0.73
CA THR A 56 14.73 -20.63 1.52
C THR A 56 15.07 -20.09 2.90
N LEU A 57 14.26 -19.17 3.42
CA LEU A 57 14.47 -18.61 4.75
C LEU A 57 14.08 -19.61 5.84
N THR A 58 14.89 -19.67 6.88
CA THR A 58 14.53 -20.33 8.15
C THR A 58 13.45 -19.53 8.90
N ALA A 59 12.97 -20.01 10.05
CA ALA A 59 12.11 -19.21 10.93
C ALA A 59 12.83 -17.93 11.42
N ALA A 60 14.12 -18.05 11.78
CA ALA A 60 14.95 -16.90 12.17
C ALA A 60 15.15 -15.94 10.99
N GLY A 61 15.40 -16.45 9.77
CA GLY A 61 15.53 -15.64 8.57
C GLY A 61 14.26 -14.84 8.25
N ARG A 62 13.09 -15.47 8.38
CA ARG A 62 11.81 -14.76 8.19
C ARG A 62 11.62 -13.64 9.22
N ALA A 63 11.90 -13.90 10.50
CA ALA A 63 11.83 -12.90 11.54
C ALA A 63 12.82 -11.75 11.33
N ALA A 64 14.05 -12.05 10.87
CA ALA A 64 15.10 -11.06 10.66
C ALA A 64 14.88 -10.20 9.41
N LEU A 65 14.19 -10.69 8.36
CA LEU A 65 14.10 -10.05 7.06
C LEU A 65 13.49 -8.64 7.15
N ASP A 66 12.40 -8.50 7.86
CA ASP A 66 11.69 -7.24 7.97
C ASP A 66 12.49 -6.20 8.77
N HIS A 67 13.20 -6.65 9.81
CA HIS A 67 14.11 -5.79 10.57
C HIS A 67 15.34 -5.38 9.75
N ALA A 68 15.87 -6.26 8.91
CA ALA A 68 16.98 -5.94 8.01
C ALA A 68 16.55 -4.87 6.98
N ARG A 69 15.37 -5.01 6.40
CA ARG A 69 14.79 -4.00 5.50
C ARG A 69 14.58 -2.66 6.19
N ALA A 70 14.02 -2.67 7.40
CA ALA A 70 13.81 -1.45 8.18
C ALA A 70 15.15 -0.74 8.52
N ALA A 71 16.20 -1.49 8.85
CA ALA A 71 17.53 -0.93 9.13
C ALA A 71 18.14 -0.28 7.88
N LEU A 72 18.03 -0.93 6.72
CA LEU A 72 18.49 -0.38 5.44
C LEU A 72 17.71 0.89 5.05
N ALA A 73 16.38 0.89 5.26
CA ALA A 73 15.54 2.05 5.03
C ALA A 73 15.94 3.23 5.95
N ALA A 74 16.22 2.96 7.22
CA ALA A 74 16.68 3.98 8.17
C ALA A 74 18.05 4.57 7.78
N ALA A 75 18.97 3.73 7.31
CA ALA A 75 20.25 4.19 6.79
C ALA A 75 20.09 5.06 5.52
N GLY A 76 19.18 4.71 4.63
CA GLY A 76 18.82 5.52 3.45
C GLY A 76 18.23 6.88 3.86
N ALA A 77 17.36 6.91 4.87
CA ALA A 77 16.74 8.13 5.39
C ALA A 77 17.78 9.11 5.97
N LEU A 78 18.89 8.61 6.54
CA LEU A 78 20.00 9.45 7.00
C LEU A 78 20.61 10.25 5.83
N GLY A 79 20.88 9.60 4.70
CA GLY A 79 21.39 10.28 3.50
C GLY A 79 20.42 11.34 2.95
N GLN A 80 19.14 11.05 3.00
CA GLN A 80 18.09 11.99 2.59
C GLN A 80 18.03 13.21 3.54
N ALA A 81 18.10 13.01 4.87
CA ALA A 81 18.09 14.09 5.84
C ALA A 81 19.29 15.06 5.68
N VAL A 82 20.48 14.54 5.34
CA VAL A 82 21.64 15.37 5.01
C VAL A 82 21.40 16.14 3.70
N GLY A 83 20.75 15.51 2.70
CA GLY A 83 20.35 16.16 1.46
C GLY A 83 19.41 17.36 1.67
N GLU A 84 18.53 17.33 2.69
CA GLU A 84 17.69 18.46 3.08
C GLU A 84 18.48 19.73 3.41
N VAL A 85 19.53 19.58 4.20
CA VAL A 85 20.37 20.70 4.63
C VAL A 85 21.11 21.33 3.45
N THR A 86 21.41 20.55 2.42
CA THR A 86 22.11 20.99 1.21
C THR A 86 21.18 21.45 0.08
N GLY A 87 19.85 21.38 0.28
CA GLY A 87 18.85 21.80 -0.71
C GLY A 87 18.76 20.90 -1.96
N LEU A 88 19.42 19.73 -1.95
CA LEU A 88 19.47 18.80 -3.06
C LEU A 88 18.61 17.56 -2.76
N ILE A 89 17.40 17.48 -3.33
CA ILE A 89 16.61 16.25 -3.30
C ILE A 89 17.23 15.26 -4.29
N ARG A 90 17.87 14.21 -3.77
CA ARG A 90 18.52 13.14 -4.52
C ARG A 90 18.27 11.79 -3.84
N GLY A 91 18.55 10.72 -4.56
CA GLY A 91 18.43 9.36 -4.06
C GLY A 91 17.26 8.60 -4.69
N ARG A 92 16.60 7.72 -3.93
CA ARG A 92 15.51 6.87 -4.41
C ARG A 92 14.20 7.22 -3.69
N LEU A 93 13.10 7.16 -4.43
CA LEU A 93 11.74 7.26 -3.94
C LEU A 93 10.94 6.05 -4.43
N VAL A 94 10.45 5.24 -3.50
CA VAL A 94 9.62 4.06 -3.81
C VAL A 94 8.17 4.40 -3.53
N VAL A 95 7.36 4.40 -4.57
CA VAL A 95 5.93 4.70 -4.50
C VAL A 95 5.14 3.41 -4.72
N GLY A 96 4.32 3.04 -3.74
CA GLY A 96 3.38 1.92 -3.85
C GLY A 96 2.05 2.36 -4.45
N MET A 97 1.40 1.49 -5.21
CA MET A 97 0.01 1.72 -5.65
C MET A 97 -0.74 0.40 -5.74
N VAL A 98 -2.03 0.44 -5.42
CA VAL A 98 -2.87 -0.75 -5.50
C VAL A 98 -2.99 -1.25 -6.94
N ILE A 99 -2.97 -2.57 -7.11
CA ILE A 99 -3.09 -3.23 -8.42
C ILE A 99 -4.36 -2.75 -9.16
N GLY A 100 -4.18 -2.41 -10.43
CA GLY A 100 -5.29 -1.98 -11.29
C GLY A 100 -5.79 -0.56 -11.01
N CYS A 101 -5.03 0.23 -10.25
CA CYS A 101 -5.35 1.63 -9.98
C CYS A 101 -4.91 2.52 -11.14
N THR A 102 -5.85 3.14 -11.84
CA THR A 102 -5.60 4.11 -12.91
C THR A 102 -6.02 5.51 -12.49
N VAL A 103 -5.39 6.03 -11.45
CA VAL A 103 -5.69 7.37 -10.92
C VAL A 103 -4.79 8.39 -11.60
N THR A 104 -5.28 8.97 -12.70
CA THR A 104 -4.54 9.95 -13.53
C THR A 104 -3.86 11.06 -12.73
N PRO A 105 -4.48 11.71 -11.71
CA PRO A 105 -3.81 12.75 -10.94
C PRO A 105 -2.54 12.30 -10.20
N LEU A 106 -2.44 11.02 -9.81
CA LEU A 106 -1.20 10.49 -9.23
C LEU A 106 -0.07 10.47 -10.27
N PHE A 107 -0.35 10.03 -11.49
CA PHE A 107 0.65 10.01 -12.57
C PHE A 107 1.06 11.43 -12.99
N ASP A 108 0.13 12.39 -12.96
CA ASP A 108 0.43 13.80 -13.19
C ASP A 108 1.34 14.37 -12.10
N ALA A 109 1.08 14.04 -10.83
CA ALA A 109 1.93 14.42 -9.70
C ALA A 109 3.34 13.81 -9.81
N LEU A 110 3.43 12.52 -10.12
CA LEU A 110 4.70 11.81 -10.33
C LEU A 110 5.49 12.40 -11.52
N SER A 111 4.82 12.70 -12.63
CA SER A 111 5.44 13.34 -13.78
C SER A 111 5.97 14.73 -13.45
N ALA A 112 5.20 15.54 -12.70
CA ALA A 112 5.64 16.86 -12.27
C ALA A 112 6.81 16.77 -11.26
N PHE A 113 6.77 15.78 -10.35
CA PHE A 113 7.87 15.51 -9.42
C PHE A 113 9.16 15.11 -10.15
N HIS A 114 9.08 14.15 -11.06
CA HIS A 114 10.25 13.68 -11.81
C HIS A 114 10.93 14.80 -12.62
N ARG A 115 10.13 15.68 -13.25
CA ARG A 115 10.68 16.84 -13.97
C ARG A 115 11.38 17.85 -13.06
N ALA A 116 10.86 18.05 -11.85
CA ALA A 116 11.45 19.00 -10.90
C ALA A 116 12.68 18.43 -10.20
N HIS A 117 12.75 17.12 -10.04
CA HIS A 117 13.80 16.42 -9.29
C HIS A 117 14.43 15.28 -10.11
N PRO A 118 15.12 15.57 -11.23
CA PRO A 118 15.68 14.54 -12.11
C PRO A 118 16.80 13.70 -11.45
N GLY A 119 17.33 14.15 -10.30
CA GLY A 119 18.30 13.41 -9.49
C GLY A 119 17.69 12.38 -8.55
N VAL A 120 16.34 12.22 -8.54
CA VAL A 120 15.63 11.20 -7.76
C VAL A 120 15.24 10.04 -8.67
N GLU A 121 15.71 8.84 -8.35
CA GLU A 121 15.24 7.60 -8.97
C GLU A 121 13.87 7.25 -8.39
N VAL A 122 12.82 7.30 -9.21
CA VAL A 122 11.46 6.93 -8.80
C VAL A 122 11.17 5.51 -9.23
N SER A 123 10.80 4.66 -8.27
CA SER A 123 10.35 3.29 -8.50
C SER A 123 8.87 3.16 -8.13
N LEU A 124 8.07 2.53 -9.01
CA LEU A 124 6.68 2.20 -8.74
C LEU A 124 6.56 0.71 -8.40
N LEU A 125 5.82 0.40 -7.34
CA LEU A 125 5.52 -0.96 -6.88
C LEU A 125 4.01 -1.16 -6.83
N GLU A 126 3.51 -2.21 -7.48
CA GLU A 126 2.09 -2.59 -7.38
C GLU A 126 1.91 -3.80 -6.47
N ASP A 127 0.98 -3.69 -5.52
CA ASP A 127 0.55 -4.80 -4.68
C ASP A 127 -0.87 -4.53 -4.13
N ASN A 128 -1.41 -5.44 -3.32
CA ASN A 128 -2.65 -5.19 -2.60
C ASN A 128 -2.43 -4.20 -1.43
N SER A 129 -3.54 -3.60 -0.95
CA SER A 129 -3.47 -2.55 0.07
C SER A 129 -2.81 -2.99 1.37
N ASP A 130 -3.11 -4.22 1.86
CA ASP A 130 -2.56 -4.71 3.13
C ASP A 130 -1.03 -4.86 3.05
N ARG A 131 -0.52 -5.41 1.94
CA ARG A 131 0.92 -5.55 1.72
C ARG A 131 1.62 -4.21 1.53
N LEU A 132 0.98 -3.26 0.83
CA LEU A 132 1.51 -1.91 0.68
C LEU A 132 1.60 -1.19 2.03
N VAL A 133 0.57 -1.28 2.87
CA VAL A 133 0.58 -0.72 4.23
C VAL A 133 1.74 -1.30 5.03
N GLU A 134 1.93 -2.62 4.98
CA GLU A 134 3.05 -3.27 5.68
C GLU A 134 4.40 -2.85 5.09
N SER A 135 4.54 -2.76 3.78
CA SER A 135 5.76 -2.28 3.13
C SER A 135 6.10 -0.84 3.50
N VAL A 136 5.11 0.03 3.70
CA VAL A 136 5.31 1.39 4.22
C VAL A 136 5.77 1.35 5.67
N ARG A 137 5.18 0.51 6.55
CA ARG A 137 5.62 0.34 7.95
C ARG A 137 7.07 -0.11 8.02
N LEU A 138 7.45 -1.07 7.21
CA LEU A 138 8.81 -1.61 7.12
C LEU A 138 9.80 -0.66 6.43
N GLY A 139 9.31 0.39 5.76
CA GLY A 139 10.13 1.36 5.04
C GLY A 139 10.69 0.87 3.71
N THR A 140 10.20 -0.23 3.17
CA THR A 140 10.53 -0.71 1.82
C THR A 140 9.80 0.07 0.74
N VAL A 141 8.69 0.71 1.10
CA VAL A 141 7.93 1.70 0.32
C VAL A 141 7.89 2.99 1.13
N ASP A 142 8.13 4.12 0.48
CA ASP A 142 8.20 5.43 1.13
C ASP A 142 6.80 6.05 1.31
N VAL A 143 5.97 5.93 0.28
CA VAL A 143 4.58 6.37 0.25
C VAL A 143 3.77 5.42 -0.62
N ALA A 144 2.54 5.10 -0.23
CA ALA A 144 1.68 4.23 -1.03
C ALA A 144 0.26 4.78 -1.17
N LEU A 145 -0.31 4.63 -2.36
CA LEU A 145 -1.74 4.81 -2.60
C LEU A 145 -2.45 3.49 -2.31
N VAL A 146 -3.30 3.48 -1.28
CA VAL A 146 -3.99 2.28 -0.79
C VAL A 146 -5.48 2.48 -0.68
N GLY A 147 -6.24 1.42 -0.93
CA GLY A 147 -7.66 1.35 -0.56
C GLY A 147 -7.79 0.93 0.90
N THR A 148 -8.62 1.63 1.68
CA THR A 148 -8.80 1.34 3.11
C THR A 148 -10.18 1.76 3.60
N ALA A 149 -10.60 1.29 4.78
CA ALA A 149 -11.80 1.74 5.47
C ALA A 149 -11.53 2.92 6.42
N ALA A 150 -10.29 3.05 6.89
CA ALA A 150 -9.83 4.11 7.78
C ALA A 150 -8.31 4.31 7.63
N ALA A 151 -7.75 5.37 8.19
CA ALA A 151 -6.30 5.56 8.22
C ALA A 151 -5.63 4.38 8.96
N PRO A 152 -4.62 3.73 8.35
CA PRO A 152 -3.90 2.64 9.00
C PRO A 152 -3.17 3.10 10.26
N GLU A 153 -3.28 2.34 11.34
CA GLU A 153 -2.63 2.67 12.62
C GLU A 153 -1.11 2.80 12.47
N GLY A 154 -0.53 3.82 13.08
CA GLY A 154 0.91 4.09 13.06
C GLY A 154 1.44 4.68 11.75
N LEU A 155 0.57 5.01 10.80
CA LEU A 155 0.92 5.72 9.58
C LEU A 155 0.17 7.06 9.49
N GLU A 156 0.80 8.03 8.83
CA GLU A 156 0.13 9.24 8.37
C GLU A 156 -0.69 8.91 7.11
N ALA A 157 -1.80 9.59 6.92
CA ALA A 157 -2.66 9.36 5.76
C ALA A 157 -3.25 10.67 5.21
N LEU A 158 -3.30 10.76 3.88
CA LEU A 158 -4.03 11.78 3.13
C LEU A 158 -5.12 11.09 2.32
N THR A 159 -6.37 11.27 2.73
CA THR A 159 -7.51 10.74 1.98
C THR A 159 -7.69 11.51 0.67
N ILE A 160 -7.63 10.79 -0.43
CA ILE A 160 -7.78 11.33 -1.79
C ILE A 160 -9.22 11.20 -2.28
N ILE A 161 -9.82 10.02 -2.08
CA ILE A 161 -11.18 9.69 -2.51
C ILE A 161 -11.91 9.02 -1.34
N SER A 162 -13.19 9.36 -1.18
CA SER A 162 -14.09 8.72 -0.23
C SER A 162 -15.40 8.43 -0.95
N GLU A 163 -15.70 7.15 -1.16
CA GLU A 163 -16.84 6.69 -1.96
C GLU A 163 -17.63 5.61 -1.24
N ARG A 164 -18.92 5.50 -1.59
CA ARG A 164 -19.75 4.40 -1.13
C ARG A 164 -19.53 3.16 -1.99
N LEU A 165 -19.82 2.01 -1.39
CA LEU A 165 -19.99 0.78 -2.14
C LEU A 165 -21.39 0.74 -2.73
N VAL A 166 -21.46 0.21 -3.94
CA VAL A 166 -22.69 0.04 -4.73
C VAL A 166 -22.79 -1.38 -5.25
N VAL A 167 -24.02 -1.77 -5.52
CA VAL A 167 -24.37 -3.02 -6.21
C VAL A 167 -24.50 -2.74 -7.69
N VAL A 168 -23.97 -3.62 -8.52
CA VAL A 168 -24.03 -3.53 -9.97
C VAL A 168 -24.58 -4.85 -10.51
N VAL A 169 -25.68 -4.77 -11.27
CA VAL A 169 -26.43 -5.92 -11.78
C VAL A 169 -26.99 -5.65 -13.18
N PRO A 170 -27.27 -6.68 -14.01
CA PRO A 170 -27.96 -6.49 -15.27
C PRO A 170 -29.45 -6.05 -15.06
N GLU A 171 -30.06 -5.42 -16.05
CA GLU A 171 -31.44 -4.88 -15.97
C GLU A 171 -32.48 -5.93 -15.55
N GLY A 172 -32.33 -7.17 -15.99
CA GLY A 172 -33.24 -8.27 -15.65
C GLY A 172 -33.09 -8.86 -14.24
N HIS A 173 -32.10 -8.39 -13.46
CA HIS A 173 -31.85 -8.92 -12.12
C HIS A 173 -32.89 -8.41 -11.10
N PRO A 174 -33.37 -9.24 -10.12
CA PRO A 174 -34.37 -8.81 -9.13
C PRO A 174 -33.98 -7.55 -8.33
N LEU A 175 -32.70 -7.33 -8.09
CA LEU A 175 -32.22 -6.13 -7.41
C LEU A 175 -32.27 -4.87 -8.29
N ALA A 176 -32.33 -5.00 -9.60
CA ALA A 176 -32.38 -3.86 -10.52
C ALA A 176 -33.68 -3.04 -10.35
N SER A 177 -34.79 -3.68 -10.03
CA SER A 177 -36.09 -3.02 -9.81
C SER A 177 -36.25 -2.41 -8.42
N ARG A 178 -35.36 -2.76 -7.47
CA ARG A 178 -35.42 -2.23 -6.10
C ARG A 178 -34.96 -0.80 -6.05
N ARG A 179 -35.68 0.03 -5.32
CA ARG A 179 -35.26 1.41 -5.06
C ARG A 179 -34.14 1.51 -4.03
N ARG A 180 -34.10 0.54 -3.12
CA ARG A 180 -33.13 0.43 -2.03
C ARG A 180 -32.66 -1.02 -1.90
N VAL A 181 -31.39 -1.21 -1.65
CA VAL A 181 -30.77 -2.53 -1.46
C VAL A 181 -30.05 -2.54 -0.11
N ALA A 182 -30.33 -3.52 0.72
CA ALA A 182 -29.63 -3.74 1.97
C ALA A 182 -28.59 -4.86 1.83
N LEU A 183 -27.60 -4.91 2.70
CA LEU A 183 -26.57 -5.98 2.71
C LEU A 183 -27.19 -7.38 2.79
N ARG A 184 -28.24 -7.56 3.59
CA ARG A 184 -28.96 -8.84 3.70
C ARG A 184 -29.56 -9.29 2.36
N ASP A 185 -29.94 -8.35 1.47
CA ASP A 185 -30.48 -8.70 0.16
C ASP A 185 -29.39 -9.31 -0.72
N LEU A 186 -28.13 -8.90 -0.52
CA LEU A 186 -26.98 -9.43 -1.26
C LEU A 186 -26.63 -10.85 -0.83
N ALA A 187 -26.84 -11.20 0.46
CA ALA A 187 -26.54 -12.53 0.99
C ALA A 187 -27.32 -13.66 0.31
N ALA A 188 -28.45 -13.34 -0.36
CA ALA A 188 -29.25 -14.30 -1.12
C ALA A 188 -28.72 -14.57 -2.54
N HIS A 189 -27.67 -13.88 -2.97
CA HIS A 189 -27.11 -13.96 -4.32
C HIS A 189 -25.64 -14.30 -4.31
N PRO A 190 -25.11 -14.97 -5.36
CA PRO A 190 -23.68 -15.11 -5.54
C PRO A 190 -23.04 -13.73 -5.76
N ILE A 191 -21.94 -13.45 -5.06
CA ILE A 191 -21.25 -12.15 -5.11
C ILE A 191 -20.00 -12.23 -5.99
N VAL A 192 -19.81 -11.20 -6.81
CA VAL A 192 -18.58 -10.95 -7.56
C VAL A 192 -17.94 -9.68 -6.99
N CYS A 193 -16.74 -9.79 -6.45
CA CYS A 193 -16.08 -8.66 -5.79
C CYS A 193 -14.56 -8.71 -5.92
N MET A 194 -13.88 -7.73 -5.35
CA MET A 194 -12.43 -7.73 -5.27
C MET A 194 -11.90 -8.79 -4.29
N PRO A 195 -10.65 -9.26 -4.47
CA PRO A 195 -10.02 -10.22 -3.58
C PRO A 195 -9.75 -9.64 -2.19
N PRO A 196 -9.53 -10.49 -1.17
CA PRO A 196 -9.05 -10.07 0.15
C PRO A 196 -7.77 -9.22 0.06
N GLY A 197 -7.59 -8.31 1.01
CA GLY A 197 -6.45 -7.38 1.03
C GLY A 197 -6.66 -6.13 0.18
N THR A 198 -7.84 -5.93 -0.40
CA THR A 198 -8.24 -4.69 -1.06
C THR A 198 -9.19 -3.88 -0.18
N GLY A 199 -9.11 -2.54 -0.23
CA GLY A 199 -9.91 -1.66 0.62
C GLY A 199 -11.42 -1.86 0.45
N LEU A 200 -11.91 -2.03 -0.80
CA LEU A 200 -13.33 -2.29 -1.05
C LEU A 200 -13.78 -3.60 -0.39
N ARG A 201 -12.98 -4.65 -0.50
CA ARG A 201 -13.29 -5.94 0.10
C ARG A 201 -13.28 -5.85 1.64
N THR A 202 -12.34 -5.14 2.23
CA THR A 202 -12.27 -4.91 3.67
C THR A 202 -13.51 -4.18 4.18
N VAL A 203 -13.98 -3.14 3.48
CA VAL A 203 -15.20 -2.41 3.82
C VAL A 203 -16.43 -3.31 3.70
N PHE A 204 -16.54 -4.07 2.61
CA PHE A 204 -17.67 -4.98 2.39
C PHE A 204 -17.74 -6.09 3.44
N ASP A 205 -16.63 -6.78 3.67
CA ASP A 205 -16.55 -7.86 4.66
C ASP A 205 -16.82 -7.35 6.08
N GLY A 206 -16.28 -6.19 6.45
CA GLY A 206 -16.51 -5.56 7.75
C GLY A 206 -17.97 -5.18 7.97
N ALA A 207 -18.64 -4.65 6.95
CA ALA A 207 -20.06 -4.32 7.01
C ALA A 207 -20.94 -5.57 7.12
N CYS A 208 -20.60 -6.65 6.39
CA CYS A 208 -21.30 -7.93 6.51
C CYS A 208 -21.09 -8.55 7.89
N ALA A 209 -19.87 -8.55 8.43
CA ALA A 209 -19.57 -9.09 9.74
C ALA A 209 -20.30 -8.33 10.87
N ALA A 210 -20.44 -7.01 10.78
CA ALA A 210 -21.18 -6.19 11.73
C ALA A 210 -22.69 -6.54 11.80
N GLN A 211 -23.22 -7.21 10.79
CA GLN A 211 -24.61 -7.66 10.70
C GLN A 211 -24.76 -9.19 10.73
N ASP A 212 -23.70 -9.92 11.11
CA ASP A 212 -23.65 -11.41 11.12
C ASP A 212 -24.01 -12.03 9.75
N LEU A 213 -23.75 -11.33 8.65
CA LEU A 213 -24.01 -11.81 7.30
C LEU A 213 -22.78 -12.53 6.72
N ARG A 214 -23.02 -13.62 5.99
CA ARG A 214 -21.98 -14.41 5.30
C ARG A 214 -22.35 -14.54 3.81
N PRO A 215 -22.07 -13.50 3.00
CA PRO A 215 -22.37 -13.55 1.58
C PRO A 215 -21.55 -14.63 0.88
N GLY A 216 -22.14 -15.35 -0.06
CA GLY A 216 -21.46 -16.35 -0.88
C GLY A 216 -20.62 -15.66 -1.97
N ILE A 217 -19.31 -15.58 -1.78
CA ILE A 217 -18.40 -15.04 -2.81
C ILE A 217 -18.19 -16.10 -3.88
N ALA A 218 -18.78 -15.89 -5.05
CA ALA A 218 -18.69 -16.82 -6.18
C ALA A 218 -17.44 -16.60 -7.03
N LEU A 219 -17.07 -15.32 -7.27
CA LEU A 219 -15.95 -14.95 -8.12
C LEU A 219 -15.21 -13.74 -7.55
N GLN A 220 -13.92 -13.66 -7.86
CA GLN A 220 -13.07 -12.55 -7.45
C GLN A 220 -12.22 -12.10 -8.64
N ALA A 221 -12.08 -10.78 -8.80
CA ALA A 221 -11.21 -10.16 -9.79
C ALA A 221 -10.64 -8.86 -9.24
N SER A 222 -9.42 -8.50 -9.66
CA SER A 222 -8.75 -7.26 -9.21
C SER A 222 -9.12 -6.04 -10.05
N ALA A 223 -9.67 -6.23 -11.25
CA ALA A 223 -10.09 -5.16 -12.15
C ALA A 223 -11.62 -4.94 -12.07
N ALA A 224 -12.03 -3.69 -11.90
CA ALA A 224 -13.45 -3.31 -11.86
C ALA A 224 -14.20 -3.72 -13.14
N ASP A 225 -13.55 -3.55 -14.31
CA ASP A 225 -14.12 -3.96 -15.61
C ASP A 225 -14.43 -5.45 -15.67
N ALA A 226 -13.52 -6.29 -15.15
CA ALA A 226 -13.74 -7.74 -15.09
C ALA A 226 -14.90 -8.10 -14.16
N ILE A 227 -15.02 -7.44 -13.00
CA ILE A 227 -16.13 -7.64 -12.06
C ILE A 227 -17.45 -7.24 -12.71
N ALA A 228 -17.50 -6.08 -13.37
CA ALA A 228 -18.70 -5.62 -14.09
C ALA A 228 -19.09 -6.56 -15.24
N ASP A 229 -18.11 -7.06 -15.98
CA ASP A 229 -18.31 -8.00 -17.08
C ASP A 229 -18.87 -9.36 -16.62
N LEU A 230 -18.37 -9.87 -15.49
CA LEU A 230 -18.90 -11.10 -14.88
C LEU A 230 -20.36 -10.91 -14.42
N ALA A 231 -20.69 -9.76 -13.82
CA ALA A 231 -22.05 -9.44 -13.43
C ALA A 231 -22.98 -9.28 -14.64
N ALA A 232 -22.51 -8.63 -15.71
CA ALA A 232 -23.28 -8.48 -16.95
C ALA A 232 -23.68 -9.83 -17.57
N ARG A 233 -22.86 -10.88 -17.36
CA ARG A 233 -23.12 -12.25 -17.80
C ARG A 233 -23.95 -13.07 -16.82
N GLY A 234 -24.45 -12.46 -15.73
CA GLY A 234 -25.29 -13.13 -14.74
C GLY A 234 -24.56 -14.07 -13.80
N LEU A 235 -23.22 -13.95 -13.67
CA LEU A 235 -22.41 -14.83 -12.81
C LEU A 235 -22.47 -14.42 -11.33
N GLY A 236 -23.15 -13.32 -11.01
CA GLY A 236 -23.37 -12.85 -9.65
C GLY A 236 -23.64 -11.35 -9.59
N VAL A 237 -23.84 -10.88 -8.37
CA VAL A 237 -24.03 -9.47 -8.05
C VAL A 237 -22.66 -8.83 -7.83
N ALA A 238 -22.32 -7.81 -8.61
CA ALA A 238 -21.06 -7.11 -8.42
C ALA A 238 -21.14 -6.10 -7.28
N VAL A 239 -20.04 -6.02 -6.48
CA VAL A 239 -19.84 -4.98 -5.46
C VAL A 239 -18.64 -4.16 -5.86
N LEU A 240 -18.85 -2.87 -6.14
CA LEU A 240 -17.85 -1.89 -6.61
C LEU A 240 -17.99 -0.57 -5.85
N SER A 241 -17.07 0.38 -6.05
CA SER A 241 -17.27 1.78 -5.64
C SER A 241 -18.12 2.54 -6.66
N GLU A 242 -18.62 3.71 -6.26
CA GLU A 242 -19.47 4.55 -7.13
C GLU A 242 -18.75 4.95 -8.43
N SER A 243 -17.48 5.34 -8.36
CA SER A 243 -16.69 5.74 -9.54
C SER A 243 -16.41 4.56 -10.47
N MET A 244 -16.04 3.40 -9.91
CA MET A 244 -15.84 2.18 -10.70
C MET A 244 -17.11 1.74 -11.40
N ALA A 245 -18.25 1.84 -10.74
CA ALA A 245 -19.55 1.49 -11.31
C ALA A 245 -20.03 2.49 -12.37
N ALA A 246 -19.60 3.74 -12.29
CA ALA A 246 -20.06 4.81 -13.20
C ALA A 246 -19.71 4.51 -14.67
N ALA A 247 -18.57 3.88 -14.93
CA ALA A 247 -18.12 3.50 -16.26
C ALA A 247 -18.99 2.44 -16.96
N HIS A 248 -19.90 1.77 -16.21
CA HIS A 248 -20.71 0.64 -16.71
C HIS A 248 -22.21 0.89 -16.69
N ARG A 249 -22.64 2.15 -16.46
CA ARG A 249 -24.07 2.54 -16.37
C ARG A 249 -24.83 2.41 -17.67
N ASP A 250 -24.15 2.30 -18.79
CA ASP A 250 -24.71 2.08 -20.12
C ASP A 250 -25.30 0.67 -20.31
N ARG A 251 -24.82 -0.31 -19.56
CA ARG A 251 -25.16 -1.73 -19.69
C ARG A 251 -25.54 -2.42 -18.38
N LEU A 252 -25.42 -1.75 -17.26
CA LEU A 252 -25.69 -2.29 -15.92
C LEU A 252 -26.43 -1.29 -15.05
N VAL A 253 -27.26 -1.80 -14.18
CA VAL A 253 -27.99 -1.02 -13.18
C VAL A 253 -27.17 -0.91 -11.92
N VAL A 254 -26.93 0.32 -11.45
CA VAL A 254 -26.21 0.61 -10.23
C VAL A 254 -27.20 0.93 -9.10
N ARG A 255 -27.05 0.32 -7.94
CA ARG A 255 -27.88 0.56 -6.75
C ARG A 255 -27.01 0.80 -5.52
N THR A 256 -27.40 1.77 -4.70
CA THR A 256 -26.73 2.06 -3.43
C THR A 256 -27.06 0.97 -2.42
N ILE A 257 -26.09 0.62 -1.58
CA ILE A 257 -26.28 -0.24 -0.40
C ILE A 257 -26.58 0.70 0.78
N ASP A 258 -27.83 0.71 1.24
CA ASP A 258 -28.34 1.75 2.14
C ASP A 258 -27.86 1.62 3.58
N ASP A 259 -27.59 0.39 4.02
CA ASP A 259 -27.14 0.04 5.39
C ASP A 259 -25.62 -0.16 5.49
N LEU A 260 -24.86 0.28 4.47
CA LEU A 260 -23.42 0.32 4.47
C LEU A 260 -22.94 1.78 4.55
N ALA A 261 -22.74 2.28 5.78
CA ALA A 261 -22.36 3.67 6.02
C ALA A 261 -20.84 3.93 5.89
N THR A 262 -20.01 2.91 6.12
CA THR A 262 -18.56 3.05 6.03
C THR A 262 -18.12 3.24 4.57
N PRO A 263 -17.48 4.36 4.22
CA PRO A 263 -17.00 4.57 2.86
C PRO A 263 -15.74 3.74 2.58
N ALA A 264 -15.52 3.43 1.32
CA ALA A 264 -14.22 3.01 0.84
C ALA A 264 -13.36 4.25 0.60
N LEU A 265 -12.20 4.29 1.23
CA LEU A 265 -11.24 5.37 1.08
C LEU A 265 -10.13 4.95 0.12
N LEU A 266 -9.69 5.85 -0.73
CA LEU A 266 -8.41 5.76 -1.40
C LEU A 266 -7.52 6.84 -0.78
N ALA A 267 -6.41 6.44 -0.19
CA ALA A 267 -5.54 7.33 0.58
C ALA A 267 -4.06 7.10 0.25
N LEU A 268 -3.30 8.19 0.25
CA LEU A 268 -1.84 8.12 0.34
C LEU A 268 -1.48 7.89 1.80
N VAL A 269 -0.61 6.91 2.06
CA VAL A 269 -0.12 6.58 3.39
C VAL A 269 1.40 6.59 3.42
N TRP A 270 1.99 7.08 4.53
CA TRP A 270 3.44 7.15 4.73
C TRP A 270 3.78 7.10 6.22
N ARG A 271 5.03 6.90 6.55
CA ARG A 271 5.52 6.96 7.95
C ARG A 271 5.66 8.38 8.44
N GLY A 272 5.48 8.60 9.74
CA GLY A 272 5.74 9.88 10.38
C GLY A 272 7.16 10.40 10.07
N GLY A 273 7.32 11.71 9.93
CA GLY A 273 8.59 12.33 9.55
C GLY A 273 9.01 12.02 8.09
N PRO A 274 8.15 12.31 7.10
CA PRO A 274 8.41 11.98 5.70
C PRO A 274 9.68 12.66 5.17
N SER A 275 10.39 11.97 4.28
CA SER A 275 11.58 12.52 3.61
C SER A 275 11.22 13.74 2.74
N PRO A 276 12.20 14.59 2.35
CA PRO A 276 11.95 15.70 1.45
C PRO A 276 11.27 15.29 0.14
N ALA A 277 11.71 14.17 -0.43
CA ALA A 277 11.12 13.63 -1.66
C ALA A 277 9.65 13.23 -1.46
N VAL A 278 9.32 12.60 -0.32
CA VAL A 278 7.93 12.25 0.01
C VAL A 278 7.10 13.50 0.23
N ARG A 279 7.59 14.50 1.00
CA ARG A 279 6.88 15.76 1.23
C ARG A 279 6.57 16.49 -0.08
N GLU A 280 7.56 16.57 -0.97
CA GLU A 280 7.39 17.24 -2.26
C GLU A 280 6.41 16.49 -3.17
N LEU A 281 6.45 15.14 -3.18
CA LEU A 281 5.46 14.36 -3.91
C LEU A 281 4.05 14.55 -3.34
N LEU A 282 3.90 14.53 -2.01
CA LEU A 282 2.61 14.74 -1.34
C LEU A 282 2.02 16.12 -1.67
N ALA A 283 2.83 17.19 -1.66
CA ALA A 283 2.39 18.53 -2.03
C ALA A 283 1.86 18.57 -3.48
N ARG A 284 2.51 17.88 -4.40
CA ARG A 284 2.03 17.77 -5.78
C ARG A 284 0.76 16.93 -5.89
N CYS A 285 0.65 15.87 -5.09
CA CYS A 285 -0.59 15.10 -5.02
C CYS A 285 -1.74 15.95 -4.49
N GLU A 286 -1.55 16.72 -3.42
CA GLU A 286 -2.58 17.66 -2.92
C GLU A 286 -3.05 18.63 -4.01
N GLU A 287 -2.12 19.19 -4.79
CA GLU A 287 -2.44 20.08 -5.90
C GLU A 287 -3.25 19.37 -6.99
N LYS A 288 -2.79 18.18 -7.45
CA LYS A 288 -3.41 17.47 -8.56
C LYS A 288 -4.73 16.82 -8.23
N PHE A 289 -4.92 16.39 -6.98
CA PHE A 289 -6.20 15.86 -6.50
C PHE A 289 -7.16 16.94 -6.01
N GLY A 290 -6.71 18.19 -5.85
CA GLY A 290 -7.54 19.27 -5.31
C GLY A 290 -7.93 19.07 -3.84
N VAL A 291 -7.18 18.25 -3.10
CA VAL A 291 -7.40 17.98 -1.68
C VAL A 291 -6.39 18.76 -0.86
N ARG A 292 -6.85 19.36 0.26
CA ARG A 292 -5.95 20.00 1.23
C ARG A 292 -5.95 19.16 2.49
N GLY A 293 -4.91 18.34 2.66
CA GLY A 293 -4.61 17.71 3.93
C GLY A 293 -3.89 18.70 4.84
N ARG A 294 -4.17 18.69 6.14
CA ARG A 294 -3.25 19.28 7.12
C ARG A 294 -2.07 18.31 7.23
N LEU A 295 -0.95 18.60 6.56
CA LEU A 295 0.33 18.08 7.01
C LEU A 295 0.49 18.57 8.46
N PRO A 296 0.82 17.71 9.44
CA PRO A 296 1.04 18.16 10.80
C PRO A 296 2.14 19.24 10.77
N SER A 297 1.76 20.49 11.07
CA SER A 297 2.71 21.56 11.27
C SER A 297 3.62 21.15 12.43
N HIS A 298 4.92 21.20 12.23
CA HIS A 298 5.90 21.13 13.32
C HIS A 298 5.53 22.22 14.35
N ASP A 299 4.85 21.81 15.42
CA ASP A 299 4.76 22.64 16.62
C ASP A 299 6.16 22.64 17.25
N ARG A 300 6.92 23.69 16.94
CA ARG A 300 8.16 23.99 17.67
C ARG A 300 7.71 24.36 19.07
N GLY A 301 7.78 23.37 19.96
CA GLY A 301 7.58 23.60 21.37
C GLY A 301 8.44 24.78 21.83
N THR A 302 7.81 25.91 21.99
CA THR A 302 8.33 27.05 22.74
C THR A 302 8.44 26.62 24.19
N ALA A 303 9.64 26.17 24.56
CA ALA A 303 10.00 26.05 25.96
C ALA A 303 9.90 27.45 26.60
N SER A 304 8.76 27.74 27.20
CA SER A 304 8.57 28.86 28.08
C SER A 304 9.46 28.67 29.29
N ARG A 305 10.53 29.45 29.36
CA ARG A 305 11.30 29.67 30.59
C ARG A 305 10.38 30.44 31.54
N ALA A 306 9.79 29.73 32.46
CA ALA A 306 9.29 30.36 33.69
C ALA A 306 10.49 30.55 34.62
N SER A 307 11.06 31.74 34.57
CA SER A 307 11.89 32.28 35.67
C SER A 307 10.93 32.83 36.69
N ASP A 308 10.68 32.15 37.74
CA ASP A 308 10.03 32.70 38.91
C ASP A 308 11.05 33.15 39.92
N GLY A 309 11.07 34.44 40.19
CA GLY A 309 11.92 35.10 41.17
C GLY A 309 11.30 35.02 42.55
N LEU A 310 12.15 34.69 43.49
CA LEU A 310 11.91 34.83 44.91
C LEU A 310 11.45 36.25 45.28
N ARG A 311 10.36 36.34 46.04
CA ARG A 311 10.30 37.03 47.32
C ARG A 311 9.15 36.48 48.19
#